data_84941776762f08c96ab7cd7c01022c4c
#
_entry.id   84941776762f08c96ab7cd7c01022c4c
#
_cell.length_a   1.000
_cell.length_b   1.000
_cell.length_c   1.000
_cell.angle_alpha   90.00
_cell.angle_beta   90.00
_cell.angle_gamma   90.00
#
_symmetry.space_group_name_H-M   'P 1'
#
loop_
_entity.id
_entity.type
_entity.pdbx_description
1 polymer ?
#
loop_
_entity_poly.entity_id
_entity_poly.type
_entity_poly.pdbx_seq_one_letter_code
_entity_poly.pdbx_strand_id
1 'polypeptide(L)'
;MWRLWPHLQEEVLFDDLTKNQCYPETGLDPQDLLFRIPQSALRNKVPTPVNSKTNDLGDEETDRFEDTAATSMVGTASWIRREIGVEIHRALQQISEDGLENWSFEKPREIRKKWQWALGQKGIPNKLIPAALAQLQSTIEISLSSEHGRWVLGQHRLAKNEYELVVDSGKGIKRYIIDRTFVDEHDQRWLIDYKSSEPMNSEDLNAFFSRMEQRYKAQLSVYMKLFNLSEPGRHHRCGLFFPMLGHFHEIIMQ
;
A
#
# COMPACT_ATOMS: atom_id res chain seq x y z
N MET A 1 21.25 10.02 1.24
CA MET A 1 21.13 11.24 0.41
C MET A 1 20.07 10.96 -0.63
N TRP A 2 18.83 11.40 -0.41
CA TRP A 2 17.71 11.18 -1.33
C TRP A 2 17.86 12.16 -2.48
N ARG A 3 18.11 11.67 -3.67
CA ARG A 3 17.99 12.49 -4.87
C ARG A 3 16.50 12.69 -5.14
N LEU A 4 16.08 13.93 -5.11
CA LEU A 4 14.81 14.37 -5.71
C LEU A 4 14.71 13.78 -7.12
N TRP A 5 13.54 13.43 -7.53
CA TRP A 5 13.28 13.02 -8.92
C TRP A 5 13.83 14.12 -9.85
N PRO A 6 14.56 13.80 -10.90
CA PRO A 6 15.23 14.79 -11.74
C PRO A 6 14.28 15.89 -12.28
N HIS A 7 13.01 15.55 -12.45
CA HIS A 7 11.99 16.47 -12.97
C HIS A 7 11.38 17.41 -11.92
N LEU A 8 11.70 17.23 -10.65
CA LEU A 8 11.14 18.05 -9.57
C LEU A 8 12.21 18.90 -8.85
N GLN A 9 13.38 19.04 -9.46
CA GLN A 9 14.48 19.81 -8.86
C GLN A 9 14.43 21.31 -9.13
N GLU A 10 13.58 21.76 -10.05
CA GLU A 10 13.49 23.17 -10.42
C GLU A 10 12.04 23.65 -10.37
N GLU A 11 11.80 24.74 -9.66
CA GLU A 11 10.51 25.47 -9.63
C GLU A 11 10.03 25.90 -11.03
N VAL A 12 10.96 25.98 -11.99
CA VAL A 12 10.71 26.36 -13.38
C VAL A 12 9.84 25.36 -14.13
N LEU A 13 9.84 24.06 -13.75
CA LEU A 13 9.08 23.02 -14.45
C LEU A 13 7.57 23.05 -14.18
N PHE A 14 7.16 23.69 -13.10
CA PHE A 14 5.74 23.83 -12.79
C PHE A 14 5.03 24.75 -13.79
N ASP A 15 5.68 25.84 -14.16
CA ASP A 15 5.16 26.79 -15.15
C ASP A 15 5.04 26.20 -16.56
N ASP A 16 5.96 25.28 -16.94
CA ASP A 16 5.93 24.62 -18.25
C ASP A 16 4.87 23.53 -18.34
N LEU A 17 4.60 22.79 -17.24
CA LEU A 17 3.55 21.77 -17.19
C LEU A 17 2.15 22.40 -17.30
N THR A 18 1.97 23.64 -16.81
CA THR A 18 0.68 24.32 -16.86
C THR A 18 0.38 24.98 -18.20
N LYS A 19 1.39 25.29 -19.00
CA LYS A 19 1.25 26.08 -20.25
C LYS A 19 0.91 25.24 -21.49
N ASN A 20 1.18 23.92 -21.51
CA ASN A 20 1.12 23.11 -22.73
C ASN A 20 0.21 21.87 -22.70
N GLN A 21 -0.58 21.64 -21.65
CA GLN A 21 -1.44 20.46 -21.59
C GLN A 21 -2.91 20.82 -21.45
N CYS A 22 -3.70 20.35 -22.42
CA CYS A 22 -5.15 20.21 -22.27
C CYS A 22 -5.40 19.11 -21.22
N TYR A 23 -5.70 19.50 -19.99
CA TYR A 23 -6.05 18.56 -18.92
C TYR A 23 -7.45 17.99 -19.18
N PRO A 24 -7.65 16.67 -19.19
CA PRO A 24 -8.98 16.14 -19.14
C PRO A 24 -9.65 16.59 -17.83
N GLU A 25 -10.96 16.79 -17.84
CA GLU A 25 -11.77 17.21 -16.68
C GLU A 25 -11.67 16.20 -15.52
N THR A 26 -10.62 16.26 -14.74
CA THR A 26 -10.34 15.31 -13.66
C THR A 26 -10.82 15.82 -12.29
N GLY A 27 -11.36 17.03 -12.23
CA GLY A 27 -11.79 17.67 -10.97
C GLY A 27 -10.65 18.02 -9.98
N LEU A 28 -9.39 17.79 -10.38
CA LEU A 28 -8.21 18.24 -9.66
C LEU A 28 -7.59 19.41 -10.42
N ASP A 29 -7.48 20.57 -9.77
CA ASP A 29 -6.74 21.71 -10.32
C ASP A 29 -5.24 21.35 -10.29
N PRO A 30 -4.48 21.60 -11.39
CA PRO A 30 -3.02 21.47 -11.39
C PRO A 30 -2.31 22.23 -10.27
N GLN A 31 -2.92 23.33 -9.81
CA GLN A 31 -2.42 24.12 -8.68
C GLN A 31 -2.58 23.41 -7.33
N ASP A 32 -3.42 22.36 -7.25
CA ASP A 32 -3.62 21.56 -6.06
C ASP A 32 -2.53 20.49 -5.84
N LEU A 33 -1.60 20.36 -6.77
CA LEU A 33 -0.52 19.37 -6.69
C LEU A 33 0.67 19.96 -5.96
N LEU A 34 0.86 19.54 -4.72
CA LEU A 34 2.10 19.75 -3.99
C LEU A 34 2.93 18.47 -3.95
N PHE A 35 4.18 18.68 -4.11
CA PHE A 35 5.25 17.74 -4.35
C PHE A 35 5.59 16.93 -3.11
N ARG A 36 6.26 15.80 -3.35
CA ARG A 36 6.87 14.95 -2.36
C ARG A 36 7.74 15.76 -1.39
N ILE A 37 7.35 15.83 -0.14
CA ILE A 37 8.21 16.35 0.93
C ILE A 37 9.21 15.23 1.29
N PRO A 38 10.54 15.45 1.20
CA PRO A 38 11.51 14.47 1.65
C PRO A 38 11.29 14.16 3.13
N GLN A 39 11.34 12.89 3.52
CA GLN A 39 11.25 12.48 4.94
C GLN A 39 12.25 13.22 5.84
N SER A 40 13.39 13.67 5.31
CA SER A 40 14.37 14.48 6.02
C SER A 40 13.84 15.85 6.43
N ALA A 41 12.92 16.44 5.68
CA ALA A 41 12.30 17.72 6.03
C ALA A 41 11.24 17.58 7.14
N LEU A 42 10.71 16.39 7.34
CA LEU A 42 9.74 16.08 8.39
C LEU A 42 10.39 15.76 9.75
N ARG A 43 11.67 15.40 9.77
CA ARG A 43 12.39 15.03 11.00
C ARG A 43 12.73 16.21 11.93
N ASN A 44 12.66 17.43 11.46
CA ASN A 44 13.01 18.64 12.25
C ASN A 44 11.83 19.31 12.96
N LYS A 45 10.62 18.78 12.82
CA LYS A 45 9.50 19.16 13.69
C LYS A 45 9.09 17.94 14.46
N VAL A 46 9.48 17.86 15.73
CA VAL A 46 8.89 16.92 16.68
C VAL A 46 7.40 17.23 16.72
N PRO A 47 6.52 16.43 16.15
CA PRO A 47 5.11 16.57 16.41
C PRO A 47 4.85 15.91 17.76
N THR A 48 4.26 16.62 18.70
CA THR A 48 3.41 16.01 19.69
C THR A 48 2.58 14.91 19.04
N PRO A 49 2.34 13.77 19.70
CA PRO A 49 1.56 12.68 19.12
C PRO A 49 0.13 13.21 18.88
N VAL A 50 -0.10 13.69 17.68
CA VAL A 50 -1.45 13.91 17.18
C VAL A 50 -1.93 12.52 16.78
N ASN A 51 -2.97 12.06 17.47
CA ASN A 51 -3.79 10.92 17.11
C ASN A 51 -3.91 10.85 15.59
N SER A 52 -3.32 9.82 14.99
CA SER A 52 -3.39 9.56 13.57
C SER A 52 -4.81 9.06 13.22
N LYS A 53 -5.73 10.01 13.17
CA LYS A 53 -7.01 9.87 12.50
C LYS A 53 -6.92 10.75 11.28
N THR A 54 -6.60 10.17 10.15
CA THR A 54 -7.03 10.62 8.82
C THR A 54 -6.37 9.77 7.75
N ASN A 55 -6.87 8.57 7.58
CA ASN A 55 -6.93 7.95 6.27
C ASN A 55 -8.39 7.97 5.86
N ASP A 56 -8.85 9.14 5.50
CA ASP A 56 -10.25 9.36 5.12
C ASP A 56 -10.39 9.29 3.59
N LEU A 57 -10.15 8.09 3.06
CA LEU A 57 -10.73 7.60 1.82
C LEU A 57 -10.71 6.07 1.88
N GLY A 58 -11.74 5.49 2.45
CA GLY A 58 -11.97 4.06 2.49
C GLY A 58 -11.82 3.44 3.87
N ASP A 59 -11.98 4.24 4.93
CA ASP A 59 -12.26 3.68 6.24
C ASP A 59 -13.63 3.01 6.20
N GLU A 60 -13.56 1.71 6.31
CA GLU A 60 -14.51 0.84 7.00
C GLU A 60 -15.79 1.57 7.42
N GLU A 61 -16.82 1.55 6.54
CA GLU A 61 -18.16 1.41 7.06
C GLU A 61 -18.20 0.08 7.80
N THR A 62 -17.80 0.12 9.07
CA THR A 62 -18.18 -0.88 10.03
C THR A 62 -19.69 -0.86 10.06
N ASP A 63 -20.31 -1.89 9.48
CA ASP A 63 -21.68 -2.26 9.76
C ASP A 63 -21.93 -2.06 11.26
N ARG A 64 -22.68 -1.03 11.59
CA ARG A 64 -23.20 -0.83 12.94
C ARG A 64 -24.25 -1.89 13.18
N PHE A 65 -23.81 -3.02 13.70
CA PHE A 65 -24.70 -3.97 14.36
C PHE A 65 -24.62 -3.72 15.87
N GLU A 66 -25.72 -3.22 16.39
CA GLU A 66 -25.99 -3.13 17.81
C GLU A 66 -26.14 -4.55 18.38
N ASP A 67 -25.09 -5.03 19.06
CA ASP A 67 -25.24 -6.04 20.11
C ASP A 67 -24.00 -6.05 21.01
N THR A 68 -24.16 -5.66 22.27
CA THR A 68 -23.07 -5.16 23.12
C THR A 68 -22.03 -6.18 23.60
N ALA A 69 -22.25 -7.46 23.49
CA ALA A 69 -21.25 -8.47 23.83
C ALA A 69 -20.61 -9.11 22.58
N ALA A 70 -21.38 -9.33 21.52
CA ALA A 70 -20.90 -9.79 20.23
C ALA A 70 -20.04 -8.72 19.54
N THR A 71 -20.39 -7.45 19.64
CA THR A 71 -19.66 -6.29 19.10
C THR A 71 -18.24 -6.17 19.67
N SER A 72 -18.02 -6.49 20.96
CA SER A 72 -16.69 -6.46 21.58
C SER A 72 -15.79 -7.55 21.01
N MET A 73 -16.30 -8.77 20.75
CA MET A 73 -15.52 -9.86 20.18
C MET A 73 -15.22 -9.66 18.69
N VAL A 74 -16.17 -9.14 17.93
CA VAL A 74 -16.00 -8.80 16.50
C VAL A 74 -14.98 -7.66 16.35
N GLY A 75 -15.07 -6.61 17.18
CA GLY A 75 -14.09 -5.53 17.19
C GLY A 75 -12.68 -6.00 17.52
N THR A 76 -12.52 -6.92 18.49
CA THR A 76 -11.22 -7.49 18.84
C THR A 76 -10.64 -8.33 17.69
N ALA A 77 -11.45 -9.16 17.04
CA ALA A 77 -11.00 -9.96 15.91
C ALA A 77 -10.62 -9.11 14.69
N SER A 78 -11.36 -8.06 14.41
CA SER A 78 -11.08 -7.09 13.34
C SER A 78 -9.77 -6.36 13.60
N TRP A 79 -9.57 -5.87 14.82
CA TRP A 79 -8.34 -5.19 15.21
C TRP A 79 -7.12 -6.12 15.09
N ILE A 80 -7.18 -7.36 15.57
CA ILE A 80 -6.07 -8.32 15.46
C ILE A 80 -5.72 -8.58 13.99
N ARG A 81 -6.73 -8.79 13.13
CA ARG A 81 -6.49 -8.95 11.67
C ARG A 81 -5.78 -7.75 11.07
N ARG A 82 -6.17 -6.54 11.45
CA ARG A 82 -5.51 -5.31 11.00
C ARG A 82 -4.04 -5.29 11.43
N GLU A 83 -3.73 -5.61 12.69
CA GLU A 83 -2.34 -5.60 13.18
C GLU A 83 -1.48 -6.69 12.51
N ILE A 84 -2.04 -7.86 12.23
CA ILE A 84 -1.38 -8.89 11.42
C ILE A 84 -1.12 -8.35 10.00
N GLY A 85 -2.10 -7.69 9.39
CA GLY A 85 -1.96 -7.05 8.08
C GLY A 85 -0.80 -6.03 8.04
N VAL A 86 -0.68 -5.19 9.05
CA VAL A 86 0.44 -4.24 9.17
C VAL A 86 1.80 -4.97 9.21
N GLU A 87 1.91 -6.08 9.95
CA GLU A 87 3.16 -6.84 9.99
C GLU A 87 3.43 -7.59 8.67
N ILE A 88 2.39 -8.03 7.95
CA ILE A 88 2.52 -8.58 6.60
C ILE A 88 3.10 -7.51 5.66
N HIS A 89 2.53 -6.30 5.60
CA HIS A 89 3.04 -5.21 4.76
C HIS A 89 4.51 -4.89 5.05
N ARG A 90 4.89 -4.80 6.35
CA ARG A 90 6.28 -4.59 6.75
C ARG A 90 7.22 -5.71 6.28
N ALA A 91 6.76 -6.96 6.38
CA ALA A 91 7.56 -8.09 5.93
C ALA A 91 7.74 -8.08 4.41
N LEU A 92 6.68 -7.79 3.64
CA LEU A 92 6.75 -7.65 2.18
C LEU A 92 7.66 -6.49 1.75
N GLN A 93 7.59 -5.36 2.44
CA GLN A 93 8.50 -4.25 2.23
C GLN A 93 9.95 -4.70 2.47
N GLN A 94 10.23 -5.34 3.60
CA GLN A 94 11.58 -5.81 3.92
C GLN A 94 12.10 -6.82 2.89
N ILE A 95 11.27 -7.76 2.42
CA ILE A 95 11.62 -8.70 1.36
C ILE A 95 12.07 -7.97 0.09
N SER A 96 11.30 -6.98 -0.35
CA SER A 96 11.60 -6.25 -1.57
C SER A 96 12.81 -5.30 -1.44
N GLU A 97 13.16 -4.88 -0.23
CA GLU A 97 14.37 -4.08 0.07
C GLU A 97 15.62 -4.95 0.19
N ASP A 98 15.50 -6.09 0.86
CA ASP A 98 16.59 -7.05 1.04
C ASP A 98 16.94 -7.79 -0.27
N GLY A 99 15.97 -7.98 -1.17
CA GLY A 99 16.03 -8.82 -2.36
C GLY A 99 15.59 -10.27 -2.09
N LEU A 100 14.92 -10.86 -3.07
CA LEU A 100 14.37 -12.23 -2.98
C LEU A 100 15.44 -13.29 -2.75
N GLU A 101 16.65 -13.05 -3.21
CA GLU A 101 17.81 -13.95 -3.06
C GLU A 101 18.22 -14.11 -1.58
N ASN A 102 17.93 -13.10 -0.74
CA ASN A 102 18.21 -13.12 0.69
C ASN A 102 17.06 -13.71 1.52
N TRP A 103 15.96 -14.10 0.85
CA TRP A 103 14.77 -14.66 1.46
C TRP A 103 14.52 -16.09 1.01
N SER A 104 15.36 -17.03 1.49
CA SER A 104 15.12 -18.46 1.34
C SER A 104 13.85 -18.90 2.11
N PHE A 105 13.36 -20.10 1.81
CA PHE A 105 12.22 -20.68 2.55
C PHE A 105 12.46 -20.87 4.06
N GLU A 106 13.72 -20.85 4.50
CA GLU A 106 14.06 -20.95 5.93
C GLU A 106 13.98 -19.59 6.64
N LYS A 107 14.13 -18.49 5.91
CA LYS A 107 14.16 -17.13 6.48
C LYS A 107 12.94 -16.78 7.34
N PRO A 108 11.70 -17.09 6.95
CA PRO A 108 10.53 -16.85 7.79
C PRO A 108 10.61 -17.57 9.15
N ARG A 109 11.24 -18.74 9.20
CA ARG A 109 11.44 -19.48 10.46
C ARG A 109 12.52 -18.84 11.34
N GLU A 110 13.60 -18.34 10.74
CA GLU A 110 14.69 -17.65 11.46
C GLU A 110 14.19 -16.39 12.16
N ILE A 111 13.38 -15.59 11.47
CA ILE A 111 12.89 -14.31 11.99
C ILE A 111 11.60 -14.44 12.81
N ARG A 112 11.09 -15.64 13.00
CA ARG A 112 9.84 -15.93 13.75
C ARG A 112 9.79 -15.27 15.13
N LYS A 113 10.91 -15.27 15.86
CA LYS A 113 11.01 -14.62 17.19
C LYS A 113 10.84 -13.10 17.10
N LYS A 114 11.36 -12.46 16.04
CA LYS A 114 11.20 -11.04 15.79
C LYS A 114 9.73 -10.70 15.53
N TRP A 115 9.04 -11.48 14.72
CA TRP A 115 7.60 -11.32 14.48
C TRP A 115 6.76 -11.57 15.74
N GLN A 116 7.10 -12.61 16.51
CA GLN A 116 6.42 -12.88 17.77
C GLN A 116 6.50 -11.69 18.73
N TRP A 117 7.69 -11.11 18.86
CA TRP A 117 7.89 -9.91 19.66
C TRP A 117 7.09 -8.73 19.12
N ALA A 118 7.13 -8.46 17.81
CA ALA A 118 6.40 -7.38 17.16
C ALA A 118 4.88 -7.48 17.40
N LEU A 119 4.30 -8.66 17.21
CA LEU A 119 2.88 -8.93 17.48
C LEU A 119 2.52 -8.73 18.96
N GLY A 120 3.41 -9.12 19.87
CA GLY A 120 3.24 -8.89 21.31
C GLY A 120 3.25 -7.40 21.66
N GLN A 121 4.13 -6.59 21.04
CA GLN A 121 4.19 -5.14 21.24
C GLN A 121 2.92 -4.43 20.74
N LYS A 122 2.20 -5.03 19.82
CA LYS A 122 0.89 -4.55 19.34
C LYS A 122 -0.25 -4.81 20.34
N GLY A 123 0.02 -5.50 21.44
CA GLY A 123 -0.99 -5.83 22.45
C GLY A 123 -1.84 -7.05 22.11
N ILE A 124 -1.48 -7.84 21.09
CA ILE A 124 -2.18 -9.09 20.78
C ILE A 124 -2.09 -10.03 21.97
N PRO A 125 -3.21 -10.56 22.48
CA PRO A 125 -3.19 -11.46 23.61
C PRO A 125 -2.28 -12.67 23.39
N ASN A 126 -1.47 -13.05 24.39
CA ASN A 126 -0.48 -14.11 24.28
C ASN A 126 -1.06 -15.42 23.74
N LYS A 127 -2.31 -15.76 24.08
CA LYS A 127 -3.02 -16.97 23.60
C LYS A 127 -3.29 -16.95 22.10
N LEU A 128 -3.31 -15.77 21.45
CA LEU A 128 -3.59 -15.60 20.01
C LEU A 128 -2.31 -15.39 19.18
N ILE A 129 -1.19 -15.07 19.83
CA ILE A 129 0.11 -14.89 19.13
C ILE A 129 0.51 -16.10 18.29
N PRO A 130 0.37 -17.38 18.76
CA PRO A 130 0.74 -18.52 17.92
C PRO A 130 -0.03 -18.60 16.62
N ALA A 131 -1.34 -18.32 16.61
CA ALA A 131 -2.18 -18.32 15.42
C ALA A 131 -1.84 -17.14 14.50
N ALA A 132 -1.68 -15.91 15.04
CA ALA A 132 -1.28 -14.73 14.30
C ALA A 132 0.08 -14.93 13.63
N LEU A 133 1.02 -15.53 14.33
CA LEU A 133 2.36 -15.82 13.83
C LEU A 133 2.36 -16.90 12.74
N ALA A 134 1.51 -17.93 12.87
CA ALA A 134 1.34 -18.95 11.84
C ALA A 134 0.75 -18.33 10.55
N GLN A 135 -0.26 -17.46 10.67
CA GLN A 135 -0.84 -16.74 9.55
C GLN A 135 0.19 -15.85 8.85
N LEU A 136 0.93 -15.03 9.60
CA LEU A 136 1.99 -14.17 9.06
C LEU A 136 3.04 -15.00 8.32
N GLN A 137 3.55 -16.05 8.94
CA GLN A 137 4.56 -16.92 8.33
C GLN A 137 4.05 -17.57 7.03
N SER A 138 2.87 -18.19 7.07
CA SER A 138 2.25 -18.83 5.90
C SER A 138 2.05 -17.82 4.76
N THR A 139 1.58 -16.60 5.06
CA THR A 139 1.39 -15.53 4.08
C THR A 139 2.69 -15.16 3.39
N ILE A 140 3.78 -15.06 4.13
CA ILE A 140 5.09 -14.75 3.57
C ILE A 140 5.62 -15.93 2.73
N GLU A 141 5.48 -17.17 3.20
CA GLU A 141 5.87 -18.37 2.44
C GLU A 141 5.09 -18.47 1.11
N ILE A 142 3.78 -18.20 1.12
CA ILE A 142 2.94 -18.14 -0.08
C ILE A 142 3.44 -17.04 -1.04
N SER A 143 3.70 -15.84 -0.53
CA SER A 143 4.19 -14.72 -1.34
C SER A 143 5.56 -15.01 -1.98
N LEU A 144 6.47 -15.66 -1.26
CA LEU A 144 7.79 -16.04 -1.78
C LEU A 144 7.74 -17.18 -2.81
N SER A 145 6.75 -18.08 -2.72
CA SER A 145 6.60 -19.23 -3.62
C SER A 145 5.79 -18.92 -4.87
N SER A 146 4.88 -17.95 -4.82
CA SER A 146 4.02 -17.61 -5.95
C SER A 146 4.77 -16.81 -7.02
N GLU A 147 4.41 -17.01 -8.28
CA GLU A 147 4.96 -16.24 -9.41
C GLU A 147 4.63 -14.76 -9.27
N HIS A 148 3.38 -14.43 -8.96
CA HIS A 148 2.93 -13.05 -8.75
C HIS A 148 3.66 -12.38 -7.57
N GLY A 149 3.84 -13.09 -6.45
CA GLY A 149 4.56 -12.55 -5.31
C GLY A 149 6.03 -12.28 -5.62
N ARG A 150 6.70 -13.20 -6.32
CA ARG A 150 8.07 -13.03 -6.77
C ARG A 150 8.22 -11.86 -7.75
N TRP A 151 7.25 -11.69 -8.66
CA TRP A 151 7.23 -10.53 -9.56
C TRP A 151 7.01 -9.23 -8.78
N VAL A 152 5.98 -9.14 -7.93
CA VAL A 152 5.70 -7.93 -7.17
C VAL A 152 6.85 -7.51 -6.26
N LEU A 153 7.50 -8.48 -5.59
CA LEU A 153 8.54 -8.23 -4.60
C LEU A 153 9.95 -8.20 -5.20
N GLY A 154 10.10 -8.57 -6.46
CA GLY A 154 11.36 -8.64 -7.17
C GLY A 154 12.04 -7.29 -7.36
N GLN A 155 13.28 -7.33 -7.86
CA GLN A 155 14.04 -6.14 -8.20
C GLN A 155 13.58 -5.60 -9.55
N HIS A 156 13.14 -4.34 -9.57
CA HIS A 156 12.67 -3.63 -10.75
C HIS A 156 13.30 -2.24 -10.84
N ARG A 157 13.27 -1.66 -12.03
CA ARG A 157 13.69 -0.27 -12.25
C ARG A 157 12.81 0.68 -11.45
N LEU A 158 13.40 1.71 -10.86
CA LEU A 158 12.69 2.76 -10.11
C LEU A 158 11.72 2.22 -9.06
N ALA A 159 12.02 1.05 -8.50
CA ALA A 159 11.20 0.44 -7.48
C ALA A 159 11.24 1.25 -6.17
N LYS A 160 10.08 1.41 -5.56
CA LYS A 160 9.89 2.08 -4.27
C LYS A 160 8.83 1.35 -3.45
N ASN A 161 9.01 1.33 -2.14
CA ASN A 161 8.02 0.89 -1.17
C ASN A 161 7.53 2.09 -0.39
N GLU A 162 6.31 2.01 0.15
CA GLU A 162 5.69 3.07 0.95
C GLU A 162 5.89 4.44 0.27
N TYR A 163 5.54 4.50 -1.02
CA TYR A 163 5.76 5.70 -1.81
C TYR A 163 4.74 6.77 -1.45
N GLU A 164 5.22 7.82 -0.78
CA GLU A 164 4.36 8.92 -0.32
C GLU A 164 4.15 9.94 -1.44
N LEU A 165 2.88 10.26 -1.70
CA LEU A 165 2.42 11.37 -2.52
C LEU A 165 1.69 12.38 -1.64
N VAL A 166 2.01 13.64 -1.81
CA VAL A 166 1.39 14.74 -1.07
C VAL A 166 0.70 15.67 -2.05
N VAL A 167 -0.57 15.97 -1.79
CA VAL A 167 -1.41 16.84 -2.61
C VAL A 167 -1.98 17.94 -1.74
N ASP A 168 -1.87 19.20 -2.18
CA ASP A 168 -2.68 20.28 -1.63
C ASP A 168 -3.98 20.37 -2.42
N SER A 169 -5.09 20.15 -1.75
CA SER A 169 -6.43 20.19 -2.34
C SER A 169 -7.08 21.56 -2.20
N GLY A 170 -6.33 22.61 -1.80
CA GLY A 170 -6.91 23.91 -1.45
C GLY A 170 -7.80 23.91 -0.20
N LYS A 171 -8.17 22.71 0.28
CA LYS A 171 -8.90 22.43 1.53
C LYS A 171 -7.99 21.81 2.60
N GLY A 172 -6.72 21.60 2.27
CA GLY A 172 -5.71 21.00 3.11
C GLY A 172 -4.84 19.98 2.39
N ILE A 173 -3.79 19.59 3.06
CA ILE A 173 -2.80 18.63 2.55
C ILE A 173 -3.36 17.21 2.72
N LYS A 174 -3.43 16.47 1.62
CA LYS A 174 -3.74 15.04 1.60
C LYS A 174 -2.49 14.22 1.33
N ARG A 175 -2.34 13.13 2.04
CA ARG A 175 -1.24 12.18 1.86
C ARG A 175 -1.79 10.87 1.33
N TYR A 176 -1.11 10.33 0.35
CA TYR A 176 -1.38 9.02 -0.22
C TYR A 176 -0.11 8.19 -0.14
N ILE A 177 -0.23 6.96 0.30
CA ILE A 177 0.89 6.03 0.38
C ILE A 177 0.58 4.85 -0.52
N ILE A 178 1.51 4.54 -1.42
CA ILE A 178 1.41 3.40 -2.32
C ILE A 178 2.38 2.34 -1.81
N ASP A 179 1.88 1.16 -1.49
CA ASP A 179 2.68 0.10 -0.86
C ASP A 179 3.90 -0.26 -1.71
N ARG A 180 3.70 -0.40 -3.02
CA ARG A 180 4.77 -0.72 -3.96
C ARG A 180 4.57 -0.03 -5.30
N THR A 181 5.64 0.56 -5.85
CA THR A 181 5.67 1.04 -7.24
C THR A 181 7.00 0.69 -7.89
N PHE A 182 6.98 0.40 -9.19
CA PHE A 182 8.18 0.11 -9.99
C PHE A 182 7.91 0.27 -11.48
N VAL A 183 8.95 0.24 -12.29
CA VAL A 183 8.88 0.19 -13.76
C VAL A 183 9.33 -1.18 -14.24
N ASP A 184 8.49 -1.84 -15.04
CA ASP A 184 8.78 -3.14 -15.61
C ASP A 184 9.72 -3.08 -16.85
N GLU A 185 9.95 -4.23 -17.47
CA GLU A 185 10.79 -4.35 -18.67
C GLU A 185 10.18 -3.69 -19.92
N HIS A 186 8.86 -3.43 -19.92
CA HIS A 186 8.13 -2.76 -20.99
C HIS A 186 8.00 -1.25 -20.77
N ASP A 187 8.77 -0.69 -19.83
CA ASP A 187 8.74 0.71 -19.40
C ASP A 187 7.38 1.17 -18.86
N GLN A 188 6.57 0.25 -18.34
CA GLN A 188 5.29 0.54 -17.72
C GLN A 188 5.47 0.74 -16.21
N ARG A 189 4.86 1.79 -15.66
CA ARG A 189 4.85 2.06 -14.22
C ARG A 189 3.71 1.29 -13.56
N TRP A 190 4.03 0.44 -12.61
CA TRP A 190 3.08 -0.28 -11.78
C TRP A 190 2.85 0.42 -10.44
N LEU A 191 1.57 0.54 -10.05
CA LEU A 191 1.10 1.06 -8.78
C LEU A 191 0.36 -0.07 -8.07
N ILE A 192 0.96 -0.63 -7.03
CA ILE A 192 0.48 -1.85 -6.39
C ILE A 192 0.16 -1.56 -4.93
N ASP A 193 -1.03 -1.97 -4.53
CA ASP A 193 -1.52 -1.85 -3.18
C ASP A 193 -1.72 -3.27 -2.60
N TYR A 194 -1.26 -3.54 -1.39
CA TYR A 194 -1.34 -4.86 -0.76
C TYR A 194 -2.64 -4.99 0.03
N LYS A 195 -3.32 -6.11 -0.10
CA LYS A 195 -4.58 -6.36 0.59
C LYS A 195 -4.56 -7.71 1.31
N SER A 196 -4.54 -7.67 2.66
CA SER A 196 -4.59 -8.86 3.52
C SER A 196 -6.03 -9.39 3.67
N SER A 197 -6.78 -9.40 2.56
CA SER A 197 -8.16 -9.90 2.51
C SER A 197 -8.20 -11.26 1.84
N GLU A 198 -9.17 -12.08 2.25
CA GLU A 198 -9.44 -13.41 1.71
C GLU A 198 -10.91 -13.50 1.23
N PRO A 199 -11.23 -14.45 0.34
CA PRO A 199 -12.61 -14.73 -0.01
C PRO A 199 -13.44 -15.09 1.23
N MET A 200 -14.71 -14.69 1.24
CA MET A 200 -15.65 -15.14 2.26
C MET A 200 -15.94 -16.63 2.08
N ASN A 201 -16.47 -17.28 3.13
CA ASN A 201 -16.90 -18.66 3.02
C ASN A 201 -17.83 -18.85 1.82
N SER A 202 -17.47 -19.77 0.91
CA SER A 202 -18.19 -20.07 -0.33
C SER A 202 -18.17 -18.97 -1.41
N GLU A 203 -17.39 -17.91 -1.25
CA GLU A 203 -17.19 -16.91 -2.30
C GLU A 203 -16.26 -17.46 -3.38
N ASP A 204 -16.70 -17.38 -4.64
CA ASP A 204 -15.85 -17.67 -5.80
C ASP A 204 -14.76 -16.60 -5.94
N LEU A 205 -13.57 -17.02 -6.40
CA LEU A 205 -12.43 -16.11 -6.56
C LEU A 205 -12.71 -14.95 -7.50
N ASN A 206 -13.47 -15.16 -8.59
CA ASN A 206 -13.81 -14.08 -9.52
C ASN A 206 -14.75 -13.07 -8.86
N ALA A 207 -15.72 -13.55 -8.06
CA ALA A 207 -16.61 -12.67 -7.30
C ALA A 207 -15.82 -11.87 -6.25
N PHE A 208 -14.88 -12.53 -5.56
CA PHE A 208 -13.97 -11.86 -4.63
C PHE A 208 -13.17 -10.75 -5.32
N PHE A 209 -12.49 -11.03 -6.43
CA PHE A 209 -11.71 -10.02 -7.13
C PHE A 209 -12.56 -8.88 -7.66
N SER A 210 -13.76 -9.17 -8.21
CA SER A 210 -14.70 -8.14 -8.67
C SER A 210 -15.14 -7.21 -7.53
N ARG A 211 -15.43 -7.77 -6.36
CA ARG A 211 -15.77 -7.01 -5.14
C ARG A 211 -14.61 -6.14 -4.68
N MET A 212 -13.39 -6.69 -4.68
CA MET A 212 -12.19 -5.96 -4.29
C MET A 212 -11.86 -4.85 -5.31
N GLU A 213 -12.02 -5.10 -6.60
CA GLU A 213 -11.87 -4.07 -7.63
C GLU A 213 -12.83 -2.91 -7.39
N GLN A 214 -14.14 -3.19 -7.23
CA GLN A 214 -15.13 -2.14 -6.96
C GLN A 214 -14.76 -1.30 -5.73
N ARG A 215 -14.31 -1.96 -4.65
CA ARG A 215 -13.96 -1.31 -3.39
C ARG A 215 -12.76 -0.37 -3.52
N TYR A 216 -11.72 -0.76 -4.28
CA TYR A 216 -10.45 -0.04 -4.31
C TYR A 216 -10.19 0.74 -5.60
N LYS A 217 -11.07 0.63 -6.60
CA LYS A 217 -10.94 1.34 -7.88
C LYS A 217 -10.80 2.85 -7.72
N ALA A 218 -11.57 3.46 -6.82
CA ALA A 218 -11.50 4.90 -6.55
C ALA A 218 -10.12 5.31 -6.00
N GLN A 219 -9.56 4.55 -5.05
CA GLN A 219 -8.23 4.79 -4.47
C GLN A 219 -7.15 4.69 -5.56
N LEU A 220 -7.15 3.62 -6.32
CA LEU A 220 -6.16 3.40 -7.38
C LEU A 220 -6.29 4.43 -8.51
N SER A 221 -7.50 4.89 -8.82
CA SER A 221 -7.74 5.99 -9.78
C SER A 221 -7.05 7.29 -9.36
N VAL A 222 -7.04 7.60 -8.06
CA VAL A 222 -6.29 8.76 -7.55
C VAL A 222 -4.79 8.57 -7.77
N TYR A 223 -4.25 7.40 -7.43
CA TYR A 223 -2.83 7.10 -7.65
C TYR A 223 -2.45 7.24 -9.13
N MET A 224 -3.26 6.67 -10.03
CA MET A 224 -3.04 6.75 -11.47
C MET A 224 -3.03 8.21 -11.97
N LYS A 225 -3.99 9.03 -11.52
CA LYS A 225 -4.04 10.46 -11.88
C LYS A 225 -2.79 11.21 -11.43
N LEU A 226 -2.35 11.00 -10.19
CA LEU A 226 -1.16 11.64 -9.65
C LEU A 226 0.11 11.23 -10.41
N PHE A 227 0.23 9.95 -10.77
CA PHE A 227 1.37 9.49 -11.56
C PHE A 227 1.33 9.97 -13.01
N ASN A 228 0.15 10.04 -13.64
CA ASN A 228 0.01 10.61 -14.97
C ASN A 228 0.49 12.09 -15.04
N LEU A 229 0.33 12.83 -13.95
CA LEU A 229 0.81 14.20 -13.84
C LEU A 229 2.31 14.28 -13.57
N SER A 230 2.86 13.36 -12.78
CA SER A 230 4.28 13.35 -12.39
C SER A 230 5.20 12.66 -13.41
N GLU A 231 4.67 11.74 -14.22
CA GLU A 231 5.42 11.02 -15.28
C GLU A 231 4.63 11.06 -16.61
N PRO A 232 4.47 12.25 -17.23
CA PRO A 232 3.71 12.35 -18.48
C PRO A 232 4.39 11.55 -19.59
N GLY A 233 3.59 10.80 -20.35
CA GLY A 233 4.06 9.98 -21.47
C GLY A 233 4.46 8.55 -21.12
N ARG A 234 4.49 8.18 -19.84
CA ARG A 234 4.67 6.77 -19.44
C ARG A 234 3.31 6.11 -19.24
N HIS A 235 3.18 4.87 -19.67
CA HIS A 235 2.00 4.06 -19.36
C HIS A 235 2.01 3.66 -17.87
N HIS A 236 0.89 3.91 -17.21
CA HIS A 236 0.69 3.54 -15.81
C HIS A 236 -0.33 2.41 -15.73
N ARG A 237 -0.04 1.42 -14.91
CA ARG A 237 -0.90 0.29 -14.60
C ARG A 237 -1.03 0.16 -13.09
N CYS A 238 -2.13 -0.38 -12.63
CA CYS A 238 -2.34 -0.57 -11.20
C CYS A 238 -3.02 -1.90 -10.89
N GLY A 239 -2.89 -2.34 -9.66
CA GLY A 239 -3.54 -3.55 -9.20
C GLY A 239 -3.39 -3.78 -7.71
N LEU A 240 -4.02 -4.85 -7.27
CA LEU A 240 -4.02 -5.30 -5.89
C LEU A 240 -3.20 -6.59 -5.78
N PHE A 241 -2.30 -6.63 -4.83
CA PHE A 241 -1.62 -7.87 -4.48
C PHE A 241 -2.24 -8.45 -3.20
N PHE A 242 -2.66 -9.70 -3.28
CA PHE A 242 -3.24 -10.48 -2.18
C PHE A 242 -2.20 -11.48 -1.68
N PRO A 243 -1.36 -11.12 -0.69
CA PRO A 243 -0.26 -11.97 -0.25
C PRO A 243 -0.71 -13.29 0.35
N MET A 244 -1.90 -13.33 0.98
CA MET A 244 -2.46 -14.56 1.54
C MET A 244 -2.89 -15.57 0.47
N LEU A 245 -3.13 -15.10 -0.76
CA LEU A 245 -3.46 -15.94 -1.93
C LEU A 245 -2.25 -16.09 -2.87
N GLY A 246 -1.18 -15.33 -2.66
CA GLY A 246 -0.07 -15.25 -3.60
C GLY A 246 -0.50 -14.75 -4.98
N HIS A 247 -1.53 -13.92 -5.06
CA HIS A 247 -2.17 -13.52 -6.32
C HIS A 247 -2.12 -12.00 -6.51
N PHE A 248 -1.76 -11.60 -7.73
CA PHE A 248 -1.86 -10.21 -8.19
C PHE A 248 -3.05 -10.08 -9.14
N HIS A 249 -3.92 -9.11 -8.87
CA HIS A 249 -5.08 -8.77 -9.68
C HIS A 249 -4.91 -7.37 -10.26
N GLU A 250 -4.72 -7.31 -11.58
CA GLU A 250 -4.65 -6.03 -12.28
C GLU A 250 -6.03 -5.38 -12.37
N ILE A 251 -6.10 -4.06 -12.17
CA ILE A 251 -7.32 -3.28 -12.34
C ILE A 251 -7.18 -2.40 -13.58
N ILE A 252 -8.04 -2.66 -14.56
CA ILE A 252 -8.07 -1.89 -15.82
C ILE A 252 -8.85 -0.60 -15.57
N MET A 253 -8.15 0.54 -15.69
CA MET A 253 -8.76 1.86 -15.62
C MET A 253 -9.22 2.27 -17.02
N GLN A 254 -10.50 2.56 -17.12
CA GLN A 254 -11.10 3.11 -18.34
C GLN A 254 -10.98 4.62 -18.35
#